data_7fe95c167bf92fc2e4a0130b01bfa066
#
_entry.id   7fe95c167bf92fc2e4a0130b01bfa066
#
_cell.length_a   1.000
_cell.length_b   1.000
_cell.length_c   1.000
_cell.angle_alpha   90.00
_cell.angle_beta   90.00
_cell.angle_gamma   90.00
#
_symmetry.space_group_name_H-M   'P 1'
#
loop_
_entity.id
_entity.type
_entity.pdbx_description
1 polymer ?
#
loop_
_entity_poly.entity_id
_entity_poly.type
_entity_poly.pdbx_seq_one_letter_code
_entity_poly.pdbx_strand_id
1 'polypeptide(L)'
;ALLNSKVASYVMDFLSPTLDYNQGAMGKIPVDVSEKIFDRITELSKQNISIAKKDWDSFETSWNFKRHYLVKEGHQLSEIYSVWQQECEDRYITLKKNEEEINSLFIELYGLEGELTSEVEEKYISITRADKQRDIKSLISYIVGCIMGRYSYQKDGLVIASKFMVDMSDVAGLDNDNIIP
;
A
#
# COMPACT_ATOMS: atom_id res chain seq x y z
N ALA A 1 -10.72 -8.34 -8.15
CA ALA A 1 -9.86 -9.52 -8.02
C ALA A 1 -9.56 -10.17 -9.37
N LEU A 2 -10.58 -10.64 -10.14
CA LEU A 2 -10.35 -11.40 -11.39
C LEU A 2 -9.38 -10.69 -12.35
N LEU A 3 -9.59 -9.42 -12.68
CA LEU A 3 -8.74 -8.68 -13.65
C LEU A 3 -7.27 -8.54 -13.20
N ASN A 4 -6.98 -8.71 -11.92
CA ASN A 4 -5.62 -8.69 -11.38
C ASN A 4 -5.06 -10.12 -11.13
N SER A 5 -5.79 -11.16 -11.56
CA SER A 5 -5.36 -12.55 -11.40
C SER A 5 -4.50 -13.03 -12.58
N LYS A 6 -3.76 -14.08 -12.35
CA LYS A 6 -2.99 -14.77 -13.40
C LYS A 6 -3.88 -15.32 -14.50
N VAL A 7 -5.10 -15.74 -14.17
CA VAL A 7 -6.08 -16.21 -15.16
C VAL A 7 -6.44 -15.11 -16.13
N ALA A 8 -6.73 -13.90 -15.65
CA ALA A 8 -7.01 -12.76 -16.54
C ALA A 8 -5.81 -12.40 -17.43
N SER A 9 -4.60 -12.39 -16.87
CA SER A 9 -3.39 -12.14 -17.66
C SER A 9 -3.19 -13.21 -18.74
N TYR A 10 -3.36 -14.48 -18.39
CA TYR A 10 -3.25 -15.60 -19.32
C TYR A 10 -4.27 -15.48 -20.47
N VAL A 11 -5.54 -15.19 -20.17
CA VAL A 11 -6.57 -14.98 -21.18
C VAL A 11 -6.28 -13.76 -22.04
N MET A 12 -5.76 -12.67 -21.46
CA MET A 12 -5.41 -11.46 -22.19
C MET A 12 -4.25 -11.66 -23.17
N ASP A 13 -3.29 -12.51 -22.85
CA ASP A 13 -2.17 -12.86 -23.75
C ASP A 13 -2.68 -13.46 -25.09
N PHE A 14 -3.83 -14.16 -25.06
CA PHE A 14 -4.49 -14.65 -26.27
C PHE A 14 -5.39 -13.61 -26.96
N LEU A 15 -6.11 -12.81 -26.16
CA LEU A 15 -7.09 -11.85 -26.70
C LEU A 15 -6.45 -10.57 -27.23
N SER A 16 -5.33 -10.16 -26.66
CA SER A 16 -4.61 -8.95 -27.04
C SER A 16 -3.10 -9.15 -26.82
N PRO A 17 -2.40 -9.81 -27.76
CA PRO A 17 -0.97 -10.09 -27.63
C PRO A 17 -0.08 -8.84 -27.73
N THR A 18 -0.65 -7.66 -27.57
CA THR A 18 0.02 -6.36 -27.53
C THR A 18 0.15 -5.87 -26.09
N LEU A 19 1.03 -4.88 -25.87
CA LEU A 19 1.24 -4.28 -24.54
C LEU A 19 0.00 -3.53 -23.99
N ASP A 20 -0.97 -3.24 -24.86
CA ASP A 20 -2.15 -2.45 -24.49
C ASP A 20 -3.36 -3.33 -24.22
N TYR A 21 -3.84 -3.31 -22.96
CA TYR A 21 -5.12 -3.91 -22.60
C TYR A 21 -6.27 -2.98 -23.00
N ASN A 22 -6.81 -3.19 -24.20
CA ASN A 22 -7.95 -2.41 -24.65
C ASN A 22 -9.28 -2.89 -24.07
N GLN A 23 -10.25 -1.98 -23.94
CA GLN A 23 -11.55 -2.26 -23.35
C GLN A 23 -12.31 -3.40 -24.07
N GLY A 24 -12.14 -3.52 -25.39
CA GLY A 24 -12.81 -4.56 -26.18
C GLY A 24 -12.28 -5.97 -25.87
N ALA A 25 -10.97 -6.11 -25.62
CA ALA A 25 -10.38 -7.39 -25.22
C ALA A 25 -10.75 -7.75 -23.78
N MET A 26 -10.64 -6.80 -22.85
CA MET A 26 -11.02 -7.02 -21.46
C MET A 26 -12.49 -7.43 -21.30
N GLY A 27 -13.39 -6.87 -22.11
CA GLY A 27 -14.81 -7.22 -22.08
C GLY A 27 -15.13 -8.63 -22.60
N LYS A 28 -14.15 -9.33 -23.19
CA LYS A 28 -14.30 -10.73 -23.64
C LYS A 28 -13.85 -11.76 -22.61
N ILE A 29 -13.24 -11.33 -21.51
CA ILE A 29 -12.86 -12.25 -20.44
C ILE A 29 -14.15 -12.88 -19.89
N PRO A 30 -14.29 -14.22 -19.92
CA PRO A 30 -15.46 -14.86 -19.36
C PRO A 30 -15.47 -14.65 -17.82
N VAL A 31 -16.59 -14.18 -17.30
CA VAL A 31 -16.76 -13.99 -15.86
C VAL A 31 -17.67 -15.07 -15.33
N ASP A 32 -17.11 -16.00 -14.56
CA ASP A 32 -17.90 -16.97 -13.77
C ASP A 32 -18.08 -16.43 -12.35
N VAL A 33 -19.33 -16.35 -11.90
CA VAL A 33 -19.71 -15.89 -10.56
C VAL A 33 -20.22 -17.10 -9.77
N SER A 34 -19.32 -18.01 -9.44
CA SER A 34 -19.66 -19.11 -8.54
C SER A 34 -19.82 -18.59 -7.10
N GLU A 35 -21.02 -18.72 -6.54
CA GLU A 35 -21.32 -18.29 -5.16
C GLU A 35 -20.38 -18.93 -4.14
N LYS A 36 -19.90 -20.15 -4.41
CA LYS A 36 -19.05 -20.91 -3.49
C LYS A 36 -17.72 -20.23 -3.14
N ILE A 37 -17.13 -19.53 -4.10
CA ILE A 37 -15.81 -18.87 -3.90
C ILE A 37 -15.92 -17.36 -3.77
N PHE A 38 -17.07 -16.78 -4.10
CA PHE A 38 -17.29 -15.34 -4.13
C PHE A 38 -17.01 -14.67 -2.77
N ASP A 39 -17.52 -15.24 -1.70
CA ASP A 39 -17.34 -14.69 -0.36
C ASP A 39 -15.86 -14.72 0.05
N ARG A 40 -15.17 -15.83 -0.23
CA ARG A 40 -13.74 -15.95 0.10
C ARG A 40 -12.87 -14.98 -0.68
N ILE A 41 -13.09 -14.87 -1.99
CA ILE A 41 -12.38 -13.91 -2.84
C ILE A 41 -12.67 -12.46 -2.39
N THR A 42 -13.92 -12.18 -2.01
CA THR A 42 -14.30 -10.85 -1.50
C THR A 42 -13.58 -10.52 -0.20
N GLU A 43 -13.51 -11.46 0.73
CA GLU A 43 -12.78 -11.30 1.99
C GLU A 43 -11.29 -11.02 1.75
N LEU A 44 -10.60 -11.88 0.97
CA LEU A 44 -9.20 -11.73 0.64
C LEU A 44 -8.92 -10.40 -0.08
N SER A 45 -9.78 -10.02 -1.03
CA SER A 45 -9.65 -8.75 -1.75
C SER A 45 -9.80 -7.54 -0.84
N LYS A 46 -10.74 -7.56 0.12
CA LYS A 46 -10.89 -6.49 1.12
C LYS A 46 -9.67 -6.40 2.03
N GLN A 47 -9.12 -7.53 2.45
CA GLN A 47 -7.89 -7.57 3.23
C GLN A 47 -6.72 -6.96 2.44
N ASN A 48 -6.53 -7.34 1.18
CA ASN A 48 -5.47 -6.82 0.32
C ASN A 48 -5.61 -5.30 0.09
N ILE A 49 -6.83 -4.81 -0.16
CA ILE A 49 -7.10 -3.37 -0.27
C ILE A 49 -6.72 -2.64 1.03
N SER A 50 -7.08 -3.20 2.18
CA SER A 50 -6.75 -2.62 3.49
C SER A 50 -5.23 -2.57 3.73
N ILE A 51 -4.51 -3.66 3.39
CA ILE A 51 -3.06 -3.76 3.50
C ILE A 51 -2.38 -2.72 2.59
N ALA A 52 -2.75 -2.69 1.31
CA ALA A 52 -2.19 -1.76 0.33
C ALA A 52 -2.46 -0.30 0.71
N LYS A 53 -3.67 0.00 1.21
CA LYS A 53 -4.02 1.33 1.70
C LYS A 53 -3.17 1.71 2.92
N LYS A 54 -3.01 0.83 3.90
CA LYS A 54 -2.18 1.07 5.09
C LYS A 54 -0.72 1.32 4.71
N ASP A 55 -0.19 0.56 3.75
CA ASP A 55 1.16 0.77 3.23
C ASP A 55 1.29 2.14 2.56
N TRP A 56 0.40 2.46 1.63
CA TRP A 56 0.38 3.75 0.93
C TRP A 56 0.24 4.95 1.87
N ASP A 57 -0.67 4.86 2.84
CA ASP A 57 -0.95 5.94 3.80
C ASP A 57 0.19 6.13 4.83
N SER A 58 1.17 5.24 4.85
CA SER A 58 2.37 5.39 5.68
C SER A 58 3.40 6.38 5.10
N PHE A 59 3.26 6.80 3.84
CA PHE A 59 4.20 7.66 3.15
C PHE A 59 3.64 9.04 2.82
N GLU A 60 4.50 10.06 2.81
CA GLU A 60 4.13 11.47 2.54
C GLU A 60 3.48 11.70 1.16
N THR A 61 3.58 10.75 0.25
CA THR A 61 2.91 10.76 -1.06
C THR A 61 1.40 10.56 -0.97
N SER A 62 0.91 10.01 0.14
CA SER A 62 -0.53 9.82 0.37
C SER A 62 -1.21 11.09 0.85
N TRP A 63 -2.41 11.37 0.31
CA TRP A 63 -3.31 12.41 0.85
C TRP A 63 -3.81 12.12 2.27
N ASN A 64 -3.79 10.85 2.69
CA ASN A 64 -4.20 10.41 4.03
C ASN A 64 -3.03 10.27 5.00
N PHE A 65 -1.83 10.65 4.58
CA PHE A 65 -0.66 10.64 5.45
C PHE A 65 -0.91 11.50 6.68
N LYS A 66 -0.63 10.95 7.85
CA LYS A 66 -0.86 11.63 9.14
C LYS A 66 0.43 12.00 9.82
N ARG A 67 1.26 11.01 10.07
CA ARG A 67 2.52 11.13 10.80
C ARG A 67 3.50 10.07 10.35
N HIS A 68 4.77 10.39 10.35
CA HIS A 68 5.79 9.42 9.98
C HIS A 68 5.83 8.26 10.99
N TYR A 69 5.86 7.04 10.50
CA TYR A 69 5.77 5.81 11.30
C TYR A 69 6.91 5.62 12.31
N LEU A 70 8.06 6.28 12.10
CA LEU A 70 9.19 6.26 13.03
C LEU A 70 9.09 7.33 14.13
N VAL A 71 8.04 8.14 14.15
CA VAL A 71 7.80 9.16 15.19
C VAL A 71 6.85 8.59 16.23
N LYS A 72 7.39 8.11 17.34
CA LYS A 72 6.64 7.60 18.52
C LYS A 72 7.29 8.11 19.79
N GLU A 73 6.49 8.65 20.70
CA GLU A 73 6.98 9.16 21.97
C GLU A 73 7.49 8.06 22.90
N GLY A 74 8.54 8.36 23.68
CA GLY A 74 9.01 7.49 24.75
C GLY A 74 9.79 6.24 24.31
N HIS A 75 10.09 6.08 23.03
CA HIS A 75 10.81 4.93 22.51
C HIS A 75 12.08 5.30 21.76
N GLN A 76 13.08 4.42 21.79
CA GLN A 76 14.28 4.60 20.97
C GLN A 76 13.99 4.32 19.50
N LEU A 77 14.61 5.10 18.61
CA LEU A 77 14.43 4.96 17.15
C LEU A 77 14.73 3.53 16.64
N SER A 78 15.72 2.87 17.25
CA SER A 78 16.06 1.47 16.91
C SER A 78 14.95 0.48 17.23
N GLU A 79 14.24 0.68 18.34
CA GLU A 79 13.11 -0.16 18.75
C GLU A 79 11.91 0.07 17.83
N ILE A 80 11.60 1.35 17.54
CA ILE A 80 10.52 1.71 16.63
C ILE A 80 10.77 1.13 15.24
N TYR A 81 12.02 1.21 14.76
CA TYR A 81 12.39 0.67 13.45
C TYR A 81 12.23 -0.86 13.40
N SER A 82 12.62 -1.56 14.46
CA SER A 82 12.45 -3.02 14.53
C SER A 82 10.98 -3.43 14.45
N VAL A 83 10.10 -2.71 15.15
CA VAL A 83 8.65 -2.94 15.08
C VAL A 83 8.11 -2.64 13.68
N TRP A 84 8.54 -1.52 13.09
CA TRP A 84 8.16 -1.16 11.72
C TRP A 84 8.58 -2.22 10.70
N GLN A 85 9.81 -2.71 10.81
CA GLN A 85 10.32 -3.77 9.94
C GLN A 85 9.46 -5.03 10.02
N GLN A 86 9.08 -5.45 11.22
CA GLN A 86 8.21 -6.60 11.42
C GLN A 86 6.81 -6.35 10.83
N GLU A 87 6.22 -5.18 11.06
CA GLU A 87 4.91 -4.83 10.50
C GLU A 87 4.91 -4.82 8.96
N CYS A 88 5.99 -4.35 8.33
CA CYS A 88 6.13 -4.37 6.87
C CYS A 88 6.24 -5.80 6.35
N GLU A 89 7.03 -6.65 7.00
CA GLU A 89 7.19 -8.05 6.60
C GLU A 89 5.88 -8.83 6.76
N ASP A 90 5.17 -8.65 7.87
CA ASP A 90 3.87 -9.30 8.10
C ASP A 90 2.83 -8.90 7.04
N ARG A 91 2.78 -7.61 6.67
CA ARG A 91 1.92 -7.13 5.59
C ARG A 91 2.29 -7.76 4.25
N TYR A 92 3.59 -7.81 3.96
CA TYR A 92 4.10 -8.37 2.71
C TYR A 92 3.75 -9.86 2.57
N ILE A 93 4.02 -10.66 3.61
CA ILE A 93 3.73 -12.09 3.63
C ILE A 93 2.21 -12.32 3.51
N THR A 94 1.41 -11.54 4.24
CA THR A 94 -0.05 -11.67 4.22
C THR A 94 -0.61 -11.34 2.84
N LEU A 95 -0.18 -10.23 2.23
CA LEU A 95 -0.64 -9.84 0.89
C LEU A 95 -0.28 -10.90 -0.15
N LYS A 96 0.98 -11.35 -0.15
CA LYS A 96 1.46 -12.40 -1.07
C LYS A 96 0.61 -13.67 -0.94
N LYS A 97 0.42 -14.15 0.29
CA LYS A 97 -0.40 -15.33 0.57
C LYS A 97 -1.84 -15.19 0.07
N ASN A 98 -2.45 -14.03 0.31
CA ASN A 98 -3.82 -13.76 -0.14
C ASN A 98 -3.90 -13.72 -1.68
N GLU A 99 -2.93 -13.13 -2.37
CA GLU A 99 -2.88 -13.10 -3.83
C GLU A 99 -2.68 -14.50 -4.42
N GLU A 100 -1.83 -15.32 -3.81
CA GLU A 100 -1.64 -16.71 -4.21
C GLU A 100 -2.90 -17.54 -3.99
N GLU A 101 -3.63 -17.33 -2.89
CA GLU A 101 -4.90 -18.00 -2.64
C GLU A 101 -5.98 -17.55 -3.66
N ILE A 102 -6.07 -16.27 -3.96
CA ILE A 102 -6.99 -15.74 -5.01
C ILE A 102 -6.66 -16.36 -6.36
N ASN A 103 -5.37 -16.43 -6.74
CA ASN A 103 -4.95 -17.08 -7.98
C ASN A 103 -5.33 -18.57 -8.00
N SER A 104 -5.10 -19.28 -6.90
CA SER A 104 -5.47 -20.70 -6.80
C SER A 104 -6.96 -20.92 -7.02
N LEU A 105 -7.81 -20.09 -6.37
CA LEU A 105 -9.26 -20.18 -6.51
C LEU A 105 -9.72 -19.91 -7.95
N PHE A 106 -9.13 -18.94 -8.64
CA PHE A 106 -9.47 -18.69 -10.04
C PHE A 106 -8.92 -19.77 -10.97
N ILE A 107 -7.70 -20.27 -10.76
CA ILE A 107 -7.12 -21.34 -11.56
C ILE A 107 -8.00 -22.59 -11.49
N GLU A 108 -8.45 -22.98 -10.29
CA GLU A 108 -9.38 -24.09 -10.09
C GLU A 108 -10.74 -23.81 -10.77
N LEU A 109 -11.32 -22.62 -10.60
CA LEU A 109 -12.61 -22.26 -11.20
C LEU A 109 -12.60 -22.35 -12.73
N TYR A 110 -11.47 -21.97 -13.35
CA TYR A 110 -11.34 -21.96 -14.82
C TYR A 110 -10.72 -23.27 -15.38
N GLY A 111 -10.39 -24.25 -14.52
CA GLY A 111 -9.81 -25.55 -14.92
C GLY A 111 -8.43 -25.42 -15.55
N LEU A 112 -7.59 -24.52 -15.03
CA LEU A 112 -6.26 -24.19 -15.59
C LEU A 112 -5.09 -24.71 -14.72
N GLU A 113 -5.32 -25.71 -13.86
CA GLU A 113 -4.31 -26.25 -12.94
C GLU A 113 -3.12 -26.90 -13.66
N GLY A 114 -3.32 -27.33 -14.89
CA GLY A 114 -2.23 -27.86 -15.74
C GLY A 114 -1.39 -26.80 -16.46
N GLU A 115 -1.87 -25.55 -16.51
CA GLU A 115 -1.30 -24.46 -17.31
C GLU A 115 -0.69 -23.37 -16.45
N LEU A 116 -1.25 -23.11 -15.28
CA LEU A 116 -0.91 -21.97 -14.41
C LEU A 116 -0.53 -22.41 -13.00
N THR A 117 0.37 -21.66 -12.39
CA THR A 117 0.69 -21.77 -10.96
C THR A 117 0.16 -20.56 -10.22
N SER A 118 -0.30 -20.74 -8.97
CA SER A 118 -0.79 -19.65 -8.13
C SER A 118 0.32 -18.75 -7.58
N GLU A 119 1.57 -19.20 -7.61
CA GLU A 119 2.73 -18.51 -7.02
C GLU A 119 2.90 -17.09 -7.57
N VAL A 120 3.12 -16.11 -6.69
CA VAL A 120 3.35 -14.71 -7.05
C VAL A 120 4.81 -14.36 -6.84
N GLU A 121 5.49 -13.95 -7.93
CA GLU A 121 6.87 -13.48 -7.86
C GLU A 121 6.96 -12.15 -7.09
N GLU A 122 8.03 -11.96 -6.32
CA GLU A 122 8.24 -10.76 -5.48
C GLU A 122 8.14 -9.43 -6.26
N LYS A 123 8.58 -9.41 -7.51
CA LYS A 123 8.53 -8.21 -8.37
C LYS A 123 7.13 -7.69 -8.67
N TYR A 124 6.10 -8.53 -8.49
CA TYR A 124 4.69 -8.16 -8.71
C TYR A 124 3.97 -7.72 -7.44
N ILE A 125 4.60 -7.85 -6.28
CA ILE A 125 4.02 -7.38 -5.02
C ILE A 125 4.11 -5.86 -4.95
N SER A 126 2.98 -5.19 -4.82
CA SER A 126 2.87 -3.73 -4.91
C SER A 126 3.26 -2.98 -3.64
N ILE A 127 3.31 -3.66 -2.49
CA ILE A 127 3.74 -3.05 -1.22
C ILE A 127 5.22 -3.28 -0.98
N THR A 128 5.82 -2.42 -0.15
CA THR A 128 7.26 -2.42 0.08
C THR A 128 7.63 -3.00 1.44
N ARG A 129 8.71 -3.80 1.47
CA ARG A 129 9.39 -4.15 2.72
C ARG A 129 10.10 -2.93 3.30
N ALA A 130 10.37 -2.95 4.60
CA ALA A 130 11.17 -1.90 5.23
C ALA A 130 12.57 -1.85 4.62
N ASP A 131 13.02 -0.64 4.28
CA ASP A 131 14.38 -0.34 3.83
C ASP A 131 14.96 0.77 4.69
N LYS A 132 15.99 0.46 5.46
CA LYS A 132 16.55 1.38 6.45
C LYS A 132 17.00 2.71 5.83
N GLN A 133 17.63 2.67 4.66
CA GLN A 133 18.15 3.88 4.02
C GLN A 133 17.00 4.76 3.51
N ARG A 134 16.02 4.16 2.85
CA ARG A 134 14.80 4.85 2.38
C ARG A 134 14.04 5.44 3.56
N ASP A 135 13.81 4.64 4.59
CA ASP A 135 12.95 4.97 5.73
C ASP A 135 13.58 6.10 6.58
N ILE A 136 14.91 6.11 6.77
CA ILE A 136 15.61 7.23 7.43
C ILE A 136 15.58 8.50 6.55
N LYS A 137 15.75 8.39 5.23
CA LYS A 137 15.59 9.55 4.33
C LYS A 137 14.19 10.13 4.41
N SER A 138 13.16 9.28 4.46
CA SER A 138 11.78 9.69 4.62
C SER A 138 11.53 10.39 5.96
N LEU A 139 12.13 9.89 7.05
CA LEU A 139 12.08 10.55 8.36
C LEU A 139 12.70 11.95 8.31
N ILE A 140 13.86 12.09 7.68
CA ILE A 140 14.52 13.40 7.53
C ILE A 140 13.63 14.36 6.73
N SER A 141 13.00 13.88 5.64
CA SER A 141 12.04 14.67 4.86
C SER A 141 10.88 15.17 5.73
N TYR A 142 10.31 14.27 6.54
CA TYR A 142 9.23 14.61 7.46
C TYR A 142 9.66 15.64 8.51
N ILE A 143 10.86 15.51 9.10
CA ILE A 143 11.42 16.46 10.07
C ILE A 143 11.59 17.85 9.41
N VAL A 144 12.15 17.89 8.20
CA VAL A 144 12.24 19.15 7.43
C VAL A 144 10.85 19.72 7.17
N GLY A 145 9.87 18.87 6.84
CA GLY A 145 8.48 19.27 6.69
C GLY A 145 7.88 19.89 7.97
N CYS A 146 8.22 19.36 9.14
CA CYS A 146 7.84 19.95 10.44
C CYS A 146 8.50 21.33 10.65
N ILE A 147 9.81 21.46 10.39
CA ILE A 147 10.54 22.73 10.50
C ILE A 147 9.93 23.79 9.58
N MET A 148 9.55 23.41 8.37
CA MET A 148 8.91 24.30 7.39
C MET A 148 7.42 24.54 7.66
N GLY A 149 6.85 23.98 8.74
CA GLY A 149 5.45 24.13 9.11
C GLY A 149 4.46 23.35 8.25
N ARG A 150 4.92 22.40 7.40
CA ARG A 150 4.04 21.53 6.61
C ARG A 150 3.33 20.51 7.50
N TYR A 151 4.02 20.01 8.50
CA TYR A 151 3.54 19.06 9.49
C TYR A 151 3.73 19.59 10.90
N SER A 152 3.06 18.99 11.88
CA SER A 152 3.28 19.24 13.30
C SER A 152 3.38 17.91 14.05
N TYR A 153 4.24 17.84 15.06
CA TYR A 153 4.29 16.64 15.88
C TYR A 153 3.06 16.51 16.80
N GLN A 154 2.33 17.61 17.04
CA GLN A 154 1.13 17.64 17.88
C GLN A 154 -0.15 17.36 17.11
N LYS A 155 -0.16 17.55 15.79
CA LYS A 155 -1.35 17.46 14.94
C LYS A 155 -1.11 16.54 13.76
N ASP A 156 -1.99 15.58 13.54
CA ASP A 156 -1.89 14.65 12.42
C ASP A 156 -2.19 15.33 11.09
N GLY A 157 -1.43 14.95 10.06
CA GLY A 157 -1.64 15.38 8.68
C GLY A 157 -1.02 16.73 8.34
N LEU A 158 -1.40 17.27 7.19
CA LEU A 158 -0.92 18.56 6.70
C LEU A 158 -1.51 19.71 7.50
N VAL A 159 -0.65 20.63 7.95
CA VAL A 159 -1.04 21.80 8.75
C VAL A 159 -1.29 23.03 7.86
N ILE A 160 -0.52 23.21 6.77
CA ILE A 160 -0.52 24.44 5.99
C ILE A 160 -1.21 24.33 4.62
N ALA A 161 -1.65 23.14 4.19
CA ALA A 161 -2.13 22.95 2.80
C ALA A 161 -3.49 23.59 2.47
N SER A 162 -4.22 24.15 3.42
CA SER A 162 -5.64 24.49 3.18
C SER A 162 -6.01 25.97 3.07
N LYS A 163 -5.16 26.92 3.45
CA LYS A 163 -5.46 28.34 3.27
C LYS A 163 -4.20 29.23 3.25
N PHE A 164 -4.17 30.20 2.34
CA PHE A 164 -3.17 31.27 2.26
C PHE A 164 -3.16 32.20 3.49
N MET A 165 -4.05 32.02 4.45
CA MET A 165 -4.10 32.68 5.76
C MET A 165 -4.20 31.61 6.83
N VAL A 166 -3.07 31.10 7.28
CA VAL A 166 -3.00 30.32 8.52
C VAL A 166 -2.86 31.32 9.65
N ASP A 167 -3.80 31.30 10.60
CA ASP A 167 -3.59 31.97 11.87
C ASP A 167 -2.40 31.26 12.54
N MET A 168 -1.33 32.01 12.85
CA MET A 168 -0.11 31.45 13.44
C MET A 168 -0.38 30.75 14.78
N SER A 169 -1.55 30.98 15.39
CA SER A 169 -2.03 30.23 16.56
C SER A 169 -2.36 28.77 16.27
N ASP A 170 -2.64 28.41 15.00
CA ASP A 170 -2.93 27.03 14.58
C ASP A 170 -1.66 26.20 14.30
N VAL A 171 -0.50 26.87 14.29
CA VAL A 171 0.82 26.23 14.10
C VAL A 171 1.45 25.98 15.48
N ALA A 172 0.70 25.40 16.39
CA ALA A 172 1.21 25.02 17.70
C ALA A 172 2.30 23.96 17.54
N GLY A 173 3.55 24.31 17.89
CA GLY A 173 4.72 23.43 17.83
C GLY A 173 5.89 23.94 17.00
N LEU A 174 5.73 25.09 16.32
CA LEU A 174 6.88 25.89 15.89
C LEU A 174 7.25 26.78 17.07
N ASP A 175 8.31 26.48 17.76
CA ASP A 175 8.93 27.49 18.60
C ASP A 175 9.64 28.51 17.70
N ASN A 176 9.80 29.73 18.21
CA ASN A 176 10.34 30.85 17.46
C ASN A 176 11.84 30.72 17.12
N ASP A 177 12.49 29.63 17.50
CA ASP A 177 13.91 29.40 17.31
C ASP A 177 14.21 28.36 16.21
N ASN A 178 13.18 27.77 15.57
CA ASN A 178 13.28 26.72 14.54
C ASN A 178 14.03 25.46 15.01
N ILE A 179 14.11 25.21 16.31
CA ILE A 179 14.68 24.00 16.90
C ILE A 179 13.53 23.06 17.24
N ILE A 180 13.59 21.83 16.75
CA ILE A 180 12.67 20.78 17.18
C ILE A 180 13.16 20.27 18.53
N PRO A 181 12.33 20.25 19.58
CA PRO A 181 12.72 19.75 20.89
C PRO A 181 13.04 18.24 20.88
#